data_3db46c9ead468b5dc26f1e6071f6a82a
#
_entry.id   3db46c9ead468b5dc26f1e6071f6a82a
#
_cell.length_a   1.000
_cell.length_b   1.000
_cell.length_c   1.000
_cell.angle_alpha   90.00
_cell.angle_beta   90.00
_cell.angle_gamma   90.00
#
_symmetry.space_group_name_H-M   'P 1'
#
loop_
_entity.id
_entity.type
_entity.pdbx_description
1 polymer ?
#
loop_
_entity_poly.entity_id
_entity_poly.type
_entity_poly.pdbx_seq_one_letter_code
_entity_poly.pdbx_strand_id
1 'polypeptide(L)'
;MTEEVTTACKAAKTAVTAAEGILATAVAAAAVTAAAIPPLAADEAAAAVAAGAELGLNPAADAWLAAATAALAAATTANANADAAVVVATAGVGAAKTAETAAC
;
A
#
# COMPACT_ATOMS: atom_id res chain seq x y z
N MET A 1 -35.26 24.57 -3.19
CA MET A 1 -34.71 23.23 -3.07
C MET A 1 -35.74 22.30 -2.42
N THR A 2 -35.93 21.13 -2.99
CA THR A 2 -36.84 20.15 -2.41
C THR A 2 -36.14 19.40 -1.29
N GLU A 3 -36.92 18.78 -0.42
CA GLU A 3 -36.42 17.94 0.65
C GLU A 3 -35.60 16.77 0.10
N GLU A 4 -36.03 16.20 -1.04
CA GLU A 4 -35.32 15.11 -1.72
C GLU A 4 -33.91 15.52 -2.15
N VAL A 5 -33.77 16.71 -2.73
CA VAL A 5 -32.45 17.22 -3.14
C VAL A 5 -31.56 17.42 -1.93
N THR A 6 -32.10 17.95 -0.83
CA THR A 6 -31.36 18.14 0.42
C THR A 6 -30.89 16.80 0.98
N THR A 7 -31.74 15.77 0.95
CA THR A 7 -31.42 14.43 1.41
C THR A 7 -30.32 13.81 0.53
N ALA A 8 -30.44 13.95 -0.79
CA ALA A 8 -29.45 13.44 -1.74
C ALA A 8 -28.09 14.10 -1.54
N CYS A 9 -28.08 15.43 -1.36
CA CYS A 9 -26.86 16.19 -1.11
C CYS A 9 -26.18 15.73 0.18
N LYS A 10 -26.96 15.55 1.24
CA LYS A 10 -26.45 15.08 2.52
C LYS A 10 -25.85 13.67 2.44
N ALA A 11 -26.52 12.78 1.72
CA ALA A 11 -26.03 11.42 1.49
C ALA A 11 -24.73 11.43 0.69
N ALA A 12 -24.64 12.29 -0.32
CA ALA A 12 -23.44 12.42 -1.13
C ALA A 12 -22.25 12.94 -0.32
N LYS A 13 -22.48 13.89 0.58
CA LYS A 13 -21.43 14.38 1.50
C LYS A 13 -20.93 13.29 2.45
N THR A 14 -21.84 12.48 2.94
CA THR A 14 -21.48 11.33 3.77
C THR A 14 -20.63 10.33 3.00
N ALA A 15 -20.97 10.09 1.73
CA ALA A 15 -20.19 9.21 0.86
C ALA A 15 -18.77 9.73 0.62
N VAL A 16 -18.61 11.06 0.44
CA VAL A 16 -17.28 11.67 0.30
C VAL A 16 -16.45 11.45 1.57
N THR A 17 -17.03 11.70 2.73
CA THR A 17 -16.33 11.49 4.01
C THR A 17 -15.90 10.04 4.17
N ALA A 18 -16.76 9.09 3.83
CA ALA A 18 -16.44 7.66 3.90
C ALA A 18 -15.30 7.31 2.93
N ALA A 19 -15.35 7.82 1.71
CA ALA A 19 -14.32 7.57 0.70
C ALA A 19 -12.97 8.16 1.12
N GLU A 20 -12.97 9.35 1.71
CA GLU A 20 -11.76 9.98 2.24
C GLU A 20 -11.15 9.17 3.39
N GLY A 21 -11.99 8.58 4.23
CA GLY A 21 -11.54 7.69 5.30
C GLY A 21 -10.87 6.43 4.76
N ILE A 22 -11.44 5.85 3.72
CA ILE A 22 -10.85 4.68 3.04
C ILE A 22 -9.49 5.06 2.43
N LEU A 23 -9.40 6.21 1.80
CA LEU A 23 -8.13 6.70 1.24
C LEU A 23 -7.07 6.90 2.33
N ALA A 24 -7.42 7.52 3.44
CA ALA A 24 -6.50 7.74 4.55
C ALA A 24 -5.96 6.40 5.09
N THR A 25 -6.82 5.40 5.22
CA THR A 25 -6.42 4.06 5.65
C THR A 25 -5.46 3.41 4.64
N ALA A 26 -5.77 3.53 3.35
CA ALA A 26 -4.93 2.97 2.29
C ALA A 26 -3.55 3.64 2.24
N VAL A 27 -3.50 4.96 2.40
CA VAL A 27 -2.24 5.71 2.44
C VAL A 27 -1.39 5.27 3.64
N ALA A 28 -2.00 5.11 4.80
CA ALA A 28 -1.30 4.66 6.00
C ALA A 28 -0.74 3.25 5.83
N ALA A 29 -1.51 2.35 5.21
CA ALA A 29 -1.06 0.98 4.93
C ALA A 29 0.11 0.97 3.95
N ALA A 30 0.06 1.81 2.91
CA ALA A 30 1.14 1.93 1.93
C ALA A 30 2.43 2.46 2.59
N ALA A 31 2.31 3.40 3.52
CA ALA A 31 3.46 3.91 4.26
C ALA A 31 4.14 2.81 5.10
N VAL A 32 3.34 1.95 5.73
CA VAL A 32 3.85 0.83 6.52
C VAL A 32 4.59 -0.17 5.64
N THR A 33 4.00 -0.55 4.50
CA THR A 33 4.64 -1.50 3.59
C THR A 33 5.91 -0.93 2.96
N ALA A 34 5.91 0.36 2.61
CA ALA A 34 7.10 1.02 2.06
C ALA A 34 8.23 1.07 3.11
N ALA A 35 7.90 1.34 4.37
CA ALA A 35 8.89 1.40 5.45
C ALA A 35 9.54 0.05 5.75
N ALA A 36 8.87 -1.06 5.41
CA ALA A 36 9.40 -2.40 5.61
C ALA A 36 10.50 -2.77 4.61
N ILE A 37 10.55 -2.13 3.45
CA ILE A 37 11.47 -2.51 2.37
C ILE A 37 12.94 -2.22 2.68
N PRO A 38 13.34 -1.00 3.14
CA PRO A 38 14.77 -0.71 3.34
C PRO A 38 15.49 -1.68 4.30
N PRO A 39 14.94 -2.06 5.46
CA PRO A 39 15.60 -3.04 6.32
C PRO A 39 15.78 -4.39 5.65
N LEU A 40 14.79 -4.83 4.86
CA LEU A 40 14.85 -6.12 4.16
C LEU A 40 15.86 -6.07 3.03
N ALA A 41 15.97 -4.95 2.31
CA ALA A 41 16.97 -4.76 1.27
C ALA A 41 18.39 -4.77 1.87
N ALA A 42 18.57 -4.16 3.04
CA ALA A 42 19.85 -4.18 3.75
C ALA A 42 20.21 -5.60 4.19
N ASP A 43 19.23 -6.37 4.67
CA ASP A 43 19.44 -7.74 5.09
C ASP A 43 19.82 -8.63 3.90
N GLU A 44 19.16 -8.45 2.77
CA GLU A 44 19.52 -9.19 1.55
C GLU A 44 20.94 -8.86 1.11
N ALA A 45 21.33 -7.58 1.13
CA ALA A 45 22.67 -7.16 0.75
C ALA A 45 23.73 -7.78 1.67
N ALA A 46 23.47 -7.82 2.99
CA ALA A 46 24.36 -8.43 3.96
C ALA A 46 24.47 -9.93 3.73
N ALA A 47 23.35 -10.59 3.45
CA ALA A 47 23.32 -12.03 3.17
C ALA A 47 24.07 -12.36 1.88
N ALA A 48 23.95 -11.52 0.85
CA ALA A 48 24.67 -11.69 -0.41
C ALA A 48 26.18 -11.59 -0.20
N VAL A 49 26.62 -10.63 0.62
CA VAL A 49 28.05 -10.50 0.97
C VAL A 49 28.53 -11.75 1.71
N ALA A 50 27.78 -12.24 2.68
CA ALA A 50 28.14 -13.43 3.42
C ALA A 50 28.24 -14.66 2.52
N ALA A 51 27.28 -14.87 1.64
CA ALA A 51 27.27 -15.99 0.71
C ALA A 51 28.43 -15.90 -0.29
N GLY A 52 28.71 -14.68 -0.79
CA GLY A 52 29.80 -14.44 -1.72
C GLY A 52 31.17 -14.65 -1.09
N ALA A 53 31.35 -14.25 0.17
CA ALA A 53 32.60 -14.41 0.89
C ALA A 53 32.97 -15.88 1.09
N GLU A 54 31.96 -16.75 1.19
CA GLU A 54 32.16 -18.20 1.34
C GLU A 54 32.19 -18.93 -0.01
N LEU A 55 32.12 -18.20 -1.12
CA LEU A 55 32.16 -18.76 -2.49
C LEU A 55 31.11 -19.86 -2.71
N GLY A 56 29.94 -19.74 -2.07
CA GLY A 56 28.89 -20.74 -2.17
C GLY A 56 29.14 -22.04 -1.39
N LEU A 57 30.16 -22.05 -0.55
CA LEU A 57 30.54 -23.27 0.22
C LEU A 57 29.91 -23.33 1.61
N ASN A 58 29.13 -22.29 1.98
CA ASN A 58 28.46 -22.24 3.28
C ASN A 58 26.95 -22.38 3.08
N PRO A 59 26.38 -23.58 3.29
CA PRO A 59 24.92 -23.76 3.13
C PRO A 59 24.08 -22.86 4.01
N ALA A 60 24.54 -22.51 5.22
CA ALA A 60 23.80 -21.61 6.11
C ALA A 60 23.75 -20.19 5.56
N ALA A 61 24.83 -19.68 4.97
CA ALA A 61 24.85 -18.37 4.33
C ALA A 61 23.96 -18.35 3.08
N ASP A 62 23.98 -19.41 2.30
CA ASP A 62 23.15 -19.56 1.11
C ASP A 62 21.66 -19.60 1.49
N ALA A 63 21.32 -20.32 2.57
CA ALA A 63 19.95 -20.39 3.07
C ALA A 63 19.48 -19.02 3.58
N TRP A 64 20.35 -18.28 4.26
CA TRP A 64 20.04 -16.91 4.71
C TRP A 64 19.75 -16.00 3.52
N LEU A 65 20.59 -16.06 2.48
CA LEU A 65 20.37 -15.26 1.27
C LEU A 65 19.04 -15.62 0.61
N ALA A 66 18.72 -16.89 0.47
CA ALA A 66 17.45 -17.32 -0.12
C ALA A 66 16.25 -16.80 0.68
N ALA A 67 16.31 -16.88 2.01
CA ALA A 67 15.25 -16.38 2.89
C ALA A 67 15.13 -14.85 2.81
N ALA A 68 16.24 -14.13 2.78
CA ALA A 68 16.26 -12.68 2.68
C ALA A 68 15.71 -12.20 1.34
N THR A 69 16.07 -12.88 0.25
CA THR A 69 15.56 -12.58 -1.09
C THR A 69 14.04 -12.79 -1.14
N ALA A 70 13.54 -13.89 -0.57
CA ALA A 70 12.11 -14.19 -0.54
C ALA A 70 11.34 -13.16 0.30
N ALA A 71 11.90 -12.77 1.45
CA ALA A 71 11.28 -11.76 2.31
C ALA A 71 11.17 -10.39 1.62
N LEU A 72 12.24 -9.98 0.92
CA LEU A 72 12.24 -8.72 0.17
C LEU A 72 11.22 -8.77 -0.97
N ALA A 73 11.15 -9.86 -1.70
CA ALA A 73 10.18 -10.03 -2.79
C ALA A 73 8.74 -9.94 -2.27
N ALA A 74 8.45 -10.59 -1.13
CA ALA A 74 7.14 -10.54 -0.50
C ALA A 74 6.79 -9.11 -0.06
N ALA A 75 7.75 -8.40 0.54
CA ALA A 75 7.54 -7.02 0.98
C ALA A 75 7.31 -6.07 -0.21
N THR A 76 8.04 -6.26 -1.30
CA THR A 76 7.88 -5.47 -2.52
C THR A 76 6.49 -5.69 -3.12
N THR A 77 6.03 -6.94 -3.16
CA THR A 77 4.68 -7.27 -3.64
C THR A 77 3.60 -6.64 -2.75
N ALA A 78 3.77 -6.72 -1.43
CA ALA A 78 2.82 -6.12 -0.48
C ALA A 78 2.75 -4.60 -0.68
N ASN A 79 3.90 -3.95 -0.89
CA ASN A 79 3.94 -2.51 -1.15
C ASN A 79 3.25 -2.15 -2.47
N ALA A 80 3.48 -2.92 -3.53
CA ALA A 80 2.81 -2.70 -4.82
C ALA A 80 1.29 -2.83 -4.68
N ASN A 81 0.83 -3.83 -3.93
CA ASN A 81 -0.60 -4.02 -3.67
C ASN A 81 -1.18 -2.86 -2.86
N ALA A 82 -0.44 -2.36 -1.87
CA ALA A 82 -0.87 -1.22 -1.06
C ALA A 82 -0.95 0.06 -1.91
N ASP A 83 0.00 0.28 -2.80
CA ASP A 83 -0.02 1.42 -3.73
C ASP A 83 -1.21 1.33 -4.69
N ALA A 84 -1.52 0.13 -5.19
CA ALA A 84 -2.70 -0.08 -6.03
C ALA A 84 -3.99 0.24 -5.27
N ALA A 85 -4.06 -0.11 -3.98
CA ALA A 85 -5.21 0.23 -3.14
C ALA A 85 -5.37 1.75 -2.98
N VAL A 86 -4.26 2.49 -2.87
CA VAL A 86 -4.28 3.96 -2.82
C VAL A 86 -4.86 4.53 -4.12
N VAL A 87 -4.45 4.00 -5.26
CA VAL A 87 -4.97 4.44 -6.57
C VAL A 87 -6.48 4.23 -6.65
N VAL A 88 -6.96 3.05 -6.26
CA VAL A 88 -8.40 2.73 -6.26
C VAL A 88 -9.16 3.66 -5.31
N ALA A 89 -8.64 3.87 -4.11
CA ALA A 89 -9.27 4.73 -3.11
C ALA A 89 -9.32 6.19 -3.57
N THR A 90 -8.26 6.67 -4.24
CA THR A 90 -8.22 8.03 -4.81
C THR A 90 -9.31 8.19 -5.88
N ALA A 91 -9.47 7.19 -6.75
CA ALA A 91 -10.53 7.20 -7.75
C ALA A 91 -11.92 7.20 -7.09
N GLY A 92 -12.08 6.46 -5.99
CA GLY A 92 -13.33 6.44 -5.21
C GLY A 92 -13.68 7.80 -4.64
N VAL A 93 -12.69 8.53 -4.11
CA VAL A 93 -12.89 9.89 -3.61
C VAL A 93 -13.33 10.82 -4.76
N GLY A 94 -12.67 10.73 -5.90
CA GLY A 94 -13.02 11.53 -7.08
C GLY A 94 -14.45 11.29 -7.53
N ALA A 95 -14.86 10.02 -7.60
CA ALA A 95 -16.23 9.65 -7.98
C ALA A 95 -17.26 10.18 -6.96
N ALA A 96 -16.94 10.07 -5.67
CA ALA A 96 -17.83 10.57 -4.61
C ALA A 96 -18.00 12.07 -4.68
N LYS A 97 -16.93 12.82 -4.95
CA LYS A 97 -16.98 14.27 -5.11
C LYS A 97 -17.78 14.68 -6.33
N THR A 98 -17.67 13.94 -7.43
CA THR A 98 -18.47 14.17 -8.63
C THR A 98 -19.95 13.98 -8.32
N ALA A 99 -20.30 12.91 -7.58
CA ALA A 99 -21.67 12.65 -7.17
C ALA A 99 -22.19 13.75 -6.23
N GLU A 100 -21.35 14.25 -5.33
CA GLU A 100 -21.71 15.35 -4.44
C GLU A 100 -22.03 16.60 -5.26
N THR A 101 -21.21 16.95 -6.23
CA THR A 101 -21.44 18.11 -7.11
C THR A 101 -22.77 17.97 -7.84
N ALA A 102 -23.10 16.77 -8.33
CA ALA A 102 -24.35 16.52 -9.03
C ALA A 102 -25.56 16.58 -8.09
N ALA A 103 -25.41 16.14 -6.84
CA ALA A 103 -26.51 16.09 -5.86
C ALA A 103 -26.75 17.42 -5.15
N CYS A 104 -25.75 18.27 -5.09
CA CYS A 104 -25.83 19.57 -4.44
C CYS A 104 -25.80 20.67 -5.48
#